data_f6cf3585a7187ab1e7d28100cb889380
#
_entry.id   f6cf3585a7187ab1e7d28100cb889380
#
_cell.length_a   1.000
_cell.length_b   1.000
_cell.length_c   1.000
_cell.angle_alpha   90.00
_cell.angle_beta   90.00
_cell.angle_gamma   90.00
#
_symmetry.space_group_name_H-M   'P 1'
#
loop_
_entity.id
_entity.type
_entity.pdbx_description
1 polymer ?
#
loop_
_entity_poly.entity_id
_entity_poly.type
_entity_poly.pdbx_seq_one_letter_code
_entity_poly.pdbx_strand_id
1 'polypeptide(L)'
;VLRAKQMKELGPSEDVEYIERERHAIAVHEACHAVIAHRVRQHMNIDLATIEKGSDYLGMVASIPPDDQFTRWKSEYQSDILVSLASLAGERMFFDGDNSSGVSGDLESATTIASLMEGHWGMGSTISSHASNRRFEVGTPGGGKGKDADDRELRRALSDRIEDNLTHLLEKAENLLKQNRREVLALAHALETYKTLPGEDVAAVINCEKGAIADGKPYAHDSFMKEIEEYHKACVSAHKAHKAPEIPLPRYNS
;
A
#
# COMPACT_ATOMS: atom_id res chain seq x y z
N VAL A 1 -18.60 -18.00 -2.88
CA VAL A 1 -17.96 -17.77 -1.58
C VAL A 1 -17.21 -16.44 -1.61
N LEU A 2 -16.24 -16.21 -2.52
CA LEU A 2 -15.43 -15.00 -2.60
C LEU A 2 -16.28 -13.71 -2.72
N ARG A 3 -17.22 -13.67 -3.67
CA ARG A 3 -18.11 -12.52 -3.86
C ARG A 3 -19.00 -12.21 -2.65
N ALA A 4 -19.45 -13.26 -1.92
CA ALA A 4 -20.22 -13.09 -0.69
C ALA A 4 -19.36 -12.53 0.45
N LYS A 5 -18.08 -12.93 0.52
CA LYS A 5 -17.10 -12.39 1.47
C LYS A 5 -16.81 -10.93 1.17
N GLN A 6 -16.52 -10.61 -0.08
CA GLN A 6 -16.31 -9.23 -0.54
C GLN A 6 -17.51 -8.34 -0.20
N MET A 7 -18.74 -8.77 -0.52
CA MET A 7 -19.96 -8.02 -0.18
C MET A 7 -20.15 -7.79 1.32
N LYS A 8 -19.72 -8.77 2.16
CA LYS A 8 -19.86 -8.67 3.62
C LYS A 8 -18.83 -7.69 4.23
N GLU A 9 -17.60 -7.69 3.74
CA GLU A 9 -16.48 -6.97 4.33
C GLU A 9 -16.28 -5.60 3.71
N LEU A 10 -16.50 -5.47 2.41
CA LEU A 10 -16.22 -4.25 1.64
C LEU A 10 -17.48 -3.56 1.10
N GLY A 11 -18.65 -4.20 1.23
CA GLY A 11 -19.87 -3.73 0.59
C GLY A 11 -19.97 -4.12 -0.89
N PRO A 12 -21.05 -3.71 -1.58
CA PRO A 12 -21.20 -4.00 -3.00
C PRO A 12 -20.17 -3.23 -3.82
N SER A 13 -19.52 -3.91 -4.77
CA SER A 13 -18.74 -3.25 -5.81
C SER A 13 -19.64 -2.40 -6.70
N GLU A 14 -19.18 -1.23 -7.09
CA GLU A 14 -19.85 -0.44 -8.12
C GLU A 14 -19.60 -1.08 -9.49
N ASP A 15 -20.62 -1.11 -10.33
CA ASP A 15 -20.52 -1.62 -11.72
C ASP A 15 -19.89 -0.56 -12.62
N VAL A 16 -18.59 -0.29 -12.39
CA VAL A 16 -17.82 0.69 -13.15
C VAL A 16 -16.64 -0.03 -13.83
N GLU A 17 -16.57 0.10 -15.14
CA GLU A 17 -15.40 -0.33 -15.89
C GLU A 17 -14.38 0.81 -15.98
N TYR A 18 -13.17 0.57 -15.49
CA TYR A 18 -12.06 1.47 -15.69
C TYR A 18 -11.61 1.46 -17.15
N ILE A 19 -11.16 2.61 -17.65
CA ILE A 19 -10.38 2.63 -18.90
C ILE A 19 -9.07 1.87 -18.68
N GLU A 20 -8.56 1.18 -19.72
CA GLU A 20 -7.47 0.21 -19.60
C GLU A 20 -6.21 0.77 -18.93
N ARG A 21 -5.79 2.00 -19.23
CA ARG A 21 -4.59 2.61 -18.62
C ARG A 21 -4.78 2.89 -17.12
N GLU A 22 -5.99 3.25 -16.69
CA GLU A 22 -6.33 3.51 -15.29
C GLU A 22 -6.45 2.20 -14.52
N ARG A 23 -7.07 1.18 -15.14
CA ARG A 23 -7.13 -0.17 -14.59
C ARG A 23 -5.75 -0.73 -14.30
N HIS A 24 -4.80 -0.56 -15.24
CA HIS A 24 -3.41 -0.98 -15.05
C HIS A 24 -2.73 -0.23 -13.90
N ALA A 25 -2.93 1.10 -13.82
CA ALA A 25 -2.36 1.89 -12.74
C ALA A 25 -2.87 1.45 -11.36
N ILE A 26 -4.18 1.22 -11.23
CA ILE A 26 -4.79 0.70 -9.99
C ILE A 26 -4.25 -0.71 -9.69
N ALA A 27 -4.14 -1.58 -10.69
CA ALA A 27 -3.61 -2.93 -10.50
C ALA A 27 -2.14 -2.92 -10.00
N VAL A 28 -1.31 -2.04 -10.51
CA VAL A 28 0.07 -1.86 -10.03
C VAL A 28 0.09 -1.31 -8.60
N HIS A 29 -0.76 -0.32 -8.29
CA HIS A 29 -0.92 0.25 -6.96
C HIS A 29 -1.26 -0.85 -5.93
N GLU A 30 -2.31 -1.62 -6.15
CA GLU A 30 -2.73 -2.69 -5.26
C GLU A 30 -1.72 -3.84 -5.19
N ALA A 31 -1.06 -4.16 -6.31
CA ALA A 31 0.01 -5.16 -6.32
C ALA A 31 1.21 -4.74 -5.46
N CYS A 32 1.56 -3.44 -5.42
CA CYS A 32 2.61 -2.93 -4.55
C CYS A 32 2.25 -3.13 -3.07
N HIS A 33 1.03 -2.78 -2.67
CA HIS A 33 0.55 -3.05 -1.31
C HIS A 33 0.61 -4.54 -0.96
N ALA A 34 0.10 -5.40 -1.82
CA ALA A 34 0.02 -6.84 -1.57
C ALA A 34 1.41 -7.50 -1.51
N VAL A 35 2.32 -7.15 -2.41
CA VAL A 35 3.68 -7.70 -2.41
C VAL A 35 4.44 -7.25 -1.17
N ILE A 36 4.39 -5.98 -0.80
CA ILE A 36 5.03 -5.51 0.44
C ILE A 36 4.38 -6.17 1.66
N ALA A 37 3.05 -6.24 1.74
CA ALA A 37 2.36 -6.93 2.83
C ALA A 37 2.82 -8.39 2.96
N HIS A 38 2.89 -9.12 1.86
CA HIS A 38 3.37 -10.51 1.83
C HIS A 38 4.81 -10.66 2.33
N ARG A 39 5.68 -9.67 2.09
CA ARG A 39 7.09 -9.71 2.49
C ARG A 39 7.35 -9.27 3.94
N VAL A 40 6.57 -8.33 4.48
CA VAL A 40 6.90 -7.70 5.78
C VAL A 40 5.85 -7.91 6.88
N ARG A 41 4.59 -8.19 6.55
CA ARG A 41 3.52 -8.37 7.53
C ARG A 41 3.43 -9.82 8.01
N GLN A 42 4.18 -10.18 9.04
CA GLN A 42 4.07 -11.51 9.67
C GLN A 42 2.88 -11.61 10.65
N HIS A 43 2.37 -10.48 11.11
CA HIS A 43 1.28 -10.38 12.10
C HIS A 43 -0.12 -10.30 11.47
N MET A 44 -0.20 -10.25 10.13
CA MET A 44 -1.47 -10.20 9.40
C MET A 44 -1.38 -11.04 8.13
N ASN A 45 -2.46 -11.71 7.79
CA ASN A 45 -2.61 -12.41 6.53
C ASN A 45 -3.36 -11.53 5.53
N ILE A 46 -2.95 -11.55 4.27
CA ILE A 46 -3.75 -10.97 3.19
C ILE A 46 -5.03 -11.80 3.09
N ASP A 47 -6.16 -11.14 3.18
CA ASP A 47 -7.47 -11.77 3.05
C ASP A 47 -7.96 -11.76 1.61
N LEU A 48 -7.87 -10.61 0.96
CA LEU A 48 -8.13 -10.45 -0.46
C LEU A 48 -7.38 -9.23 -1.02
N ALA A 49 -7.16 -9.26 -2.35
CA ALA A 49 -6.76 -8.09 -3.14
C ALA A 49 -7.76 -7.90 -4.28
N THR A 50 -8.19 -6.67 -4.52
CA THR A 50 -9.18 -6.35 -5.56
C THR A 50 -8.88 -5.02 -6.24
N ILE A 51 -9.20 -4.95 -7.52
CA ILE A 51 -9.25 -3.69 -8.30
C ILE A 51 -10.68 -3.31 -8.67
N GLU A 52 -11.69 -3.99 -8.11
CA GLU A 52 -13.07 -3.57 -8.27
C GLU A 52 -13.35 -2.34 -7.39
N LYS A 53 -13.94 -1.31 -7.99
CA LYS A 53 -14.27 -0.07 -7.30
C LYS A 53 -15.38 -0.33 -6.28
N GLY A 54 -15.19 0.14 -5.06
CA GLY A 54 -16.23 0.25 -4.05
C GLY A 54 -16.71 1.70 -3.88
N SER A 55 -17.58 1.95 -2.89
CA SER A 55 -18.09 3.29 -2.59
C SER A 55 -16.98 4.28 -2.22
N ASP A 56 -15.97 3.82 -1.49
CA ASP A 56 -14.96 4.67 -0.88
C ASP A 56 -13.52 4.31 -1.29
N TYR A 57 -13.34 3.36 -2.22
CA TYR A 57 -12.02 2.92 -2.69
C TYR A 57 -12.05 2.58 -4.19
N LEU A 58 -10.90 2.72 -4.85
CA LEU A 58 -10.70 2.34 -6.26
C LEU A 58 -10.22 0.89 -6.40
N GLY A 59 -9.45 0.43 -5.45
CA GLY A 59 -8.96 -0.93 -5.24
C GLY A 59 -8.69 -1.11 -3.76
N MET A 60 -8.33 -2.33 -3.33
CA MET A 60 -8.04 -2.60 -1.92
C MET A 60 -7.25 -3.89 -1.74
N VAL A 61 -6.31 -3.86 -0.80
CA VAL A 61 -5.69 -5.04 -0.20
C VAL A 61 -6.14 -5.15 1.25
N ALA A 62 -7.11 -6.02 1.51
CA ALA A 62 -7.58 -6.29 2.86
C ALA A 62 -6.67 -7.31 3.56
N SER A 63 -6.38 -7.07 4.82
CA SER A 63 -5.59 -7.98 5.67
C SER A 63 -6.29 -8.20 6.99
N ILE A 64 -6.20 -9.41 7.51
CA ILE A 64 -6.79 -9.82 8.79
C ILE A 64 -5.70 -10.38 9.72
N PRO A 65 -5.77 -10.11 11.03
CA PRO A 65 -4.89 -10.77 11.97
C PRO A 65 -5.25 -12.28 12.05
N PRO A 66 -4.27 -13.18 12.15
CA PRO A 66 -4.52 -14.61 12.31
C PRO A 66 -5.14 -14.95 13.67
N ASP A 67 -4.84 -14.15 14.69
CA ASP A 67 -5.29 -14.33 16.07
C ASP A 67 -5.76 -13.00 16.67
N ASP A 68 -6.58 -13.06 17.72
CA ASP A 68 -6.99 -11.88 18.49
C ASP A 68 -5.78 -11.30 19.24
N GLN A 69 -5.28 -10.16 18.80
CA GLN A 69 -4.16 -9.45 19.41
C GLN A 69 -4.65 -8.21 20.17
N PHE A 70 -4.21 -8.07 21.43
CA PHE A 70 -4.53 -6.90 22.27
C PHE A 70 -3.41 -5.85 22.31
N THR A 71 -2.20 -6.22 21.89
CA THR A 71 -1.03 -5.33 21.85
C THR A 71 -0.28 -5.52 20.53
N ARG A 72 0.35 -4.44 20.05
CA ARG A 72 1.12 -4.47 18.82
C ARG A 72 2.52 -3.89 19.05
N TRP A 73 3.49 -4.43 18.34
CA TRP A 73 4.90 -4.08 18.48
C TRP A 73 5.33 -3.00 17.49
N LYS A 74 6.42 -2.30 17.81
CA LYS A 74 7.03 -1.29 16.92
C LYS A 74 7.26 -1.82 15.50
N SER A 75 7.79 -3.03 15.38
CA SER A 75 8.05 -3.67 14.08
C SER A 75 6.80 -3.92 13.25
N GLU A 76 5.66 -4.21 13.89
CA GLU A 76 4.37 -4.41 13.22
C GLU A 76 3.83 -3.08 12.66
N TYR A 77 3.91 -2.00 13.46
CA TYR A 77 3.55 -0.66 13.00
C TYR A 77 4.46 -0.16 11.86
N GLN A 78 5.76 -0.45 11.93
CA GLN A 78 6.68 -0.13 10.84
C GLN A 78 6.33 -0.91 9.57
N SER A 79 5.90 -2.17 9.69
CA SER A 79 5.41 -2.95 8.55
C SER A 79 4.13 -2.36 7.96
N ASP A 80 3.22 -1.85 8.79
CA ASP A 80 2.02 -1.17 8.29
C ASP A 80 2.34 0.11 7.55
N ILE A 81 3.26 0.93 8.07
CA ILE A 81 3.73 2.13 7.35
C ILE A 81 4.38 1.74 6.02
N LEU A 82 5.20 0.68 5.97
CA LEU A 82 5.80 0.19 4.73
C LEU A 82 4.74 -0.20 3.71
N VAL A 83 3.69 -0.90 4.14
CA VAL A 83 2.58 -1.27 3.26
C VAL A 83 1.84 -0.03 2.76
N SER A 84 1.53 0.93 3.63
CA SER A 84 0.90 2.18 3.20
C SER A 84 1.76 2.96 2.22
N LEU A 85 3.07 3.09 2.45
CA LEU A 85 3.98 3.81 1.55
C LEU A 85 4.28 3.06 0.25
N ALA A 86 3.90 1.77 0.15
CA ALA A 86 4.13 0.96 -1.05
C ALA A 86 3.44 1.51 -2.30
N SER A 87 2.28 2.13 -2.16
CA SER A 87 1.57 2.77 -3.27
C SER A 87 2.37 3.94 -3.85
N LEU A 88 2.78 4.88 -3.02
CA LEU A 88 3.57 6.03 -3.45
C LEU A 88 4.91 5.61 -4.07
N ALA A 89 5.64 4.71 -3.40
CA ALA A 89 6.90 4.17 -3.89
C ALA A 89 6.71 3.43 -5.23
N GLY A 90 5.64 2.64 -5.32
CA GLY A 90 5.28 1.87 -6.50
C GLY A 90 4.88 2.75 -7.68
N GLU A 91 3.96 3.67 -7.49
CA GLU A 91 3.55 4.58 -8.56
C GLU A 91 4.77 5.32 -9.13
N ARG A 92 5.61 5.92 -8.29
CA ARG A 92 6.83 6.61 -8.72
C ARG A 92 7.79 5.68 -9.48
N MET A 93 7.96 4.45 -9.01
CA MET A 93 8.89 3.50 -9.64
C MET A 93 8.37 2.96 -10.98
N PHE A 94 7.07 2.68 -11.08
CA PHE A 94 6.47 2.06 -12.26
C PHE A 94 6.00 3.07 -13.30
N PHE A 95 5.74 4.33 -12.91
CA PHE A 95 5.25 5.39 -13.80
C PHE A 95 6.25 6.55 -13.94
N ASP A 96 7.55 6.24 -13.99
CA ASP A 96 8.65 7.17 -14.30
C ASP A 96 8.69 8.43 -13.41
N GLY A 97 8.45 8.26 -12.13
CA GLY A 97 8.51 9.32 -11.10
C GLY A 97 7.18 10.03 -10.86
N ASP A 98 6.14 9.68 -11.59
CA ASP A 98 4.79 10.23 -11.39
C ASP A 98 4.01 9.46 -10.33
N ASN A 99 3.05 10.13 -9.68
CA ASN A 99 2.10 9.51 -8.76
C ASN A 99 0.74 10.19 -8.82
N SER A 100 -0.29 9.41 -8.50
CA SER A 100 -1.68 9.87 -8.49
C SER A 100 -2.11 10.44 -7.14
N SER A 101 -3.27 11.08 -7.09
CA SER A 101 -3.94 11.45 -5.85
C SER A 101 -4.48 10.24 -5.07
N GLY A 102 -4.50 9.05 -5.67
CA GLY A 102 -4.95 7.81 -5.04
C GLY A 102 -4.16 7.43 -3.79
N VAL A 103 -2.91 7.88 -3.70
CA VAL A 103 -2.03 7.65 -2.52
C VAL A 103 -2.40 8.46 -1.28
N SER A 104 -3.39 9.36 -1.35
CA SER A 104 -3.69 10.28 -0.23
C SER A 104 -4.12 9.56 1.05
N GLY A 105 -4.97 8.54 0.96
CA GLY A 105 -5.42 7.76 2.11
C GLY A 105 -4.28 6.94 2.74
N ASP A 106 -3.39 6.43 1.92
CA ASP A 106 -2.21 5.70 2.37
C ASP A 106 -1.23 6.60 3.12
N LEU A 107 -0.99 7.80 2.59
CA LEU A 107 -0.15 8.80 3.25
C LEU A 107 -0.76 9.27 4.58
N GLU A 108 -2.08 9.46 4.65
CA GLU A 108 -2.77 9.77 5.89
C GLU A 108 -2.58 8.66 6.93
N SER A 109 -2.77 7.41 6.52
CA SER A 109 -2.58 6.23 7.37
C SER A 109 -1.14 6.12 7.88
N ALA A 110 -0.15 6.22 6.99
CA ALA A 110 1.27 6.18 7.34
C ALA A 110 1.64 7.31 8.31
N THR A 111 1.20 8.54 8.04
CA THR A 111 1.48 9.72 8.86
C THR A 111 0.84 9.60 10.24
N THR A 112 -0.38 9.08 10.32
CA THR A 112 -1.08 8.86 11.58
C THR A 112 -0.33 7.86 12.46
N ILE A 113 0.09 6.71 11.91
CA ILE A 113 0.85 5.71 12.66
C ILE A 113 2.21 6.29 13.10
N ALA A 114 2.96 6.95 12.21
CA ALA A 114 4.24 7.57 12.53
C ALA A 114 4.10 8.62 13.63
N SER A 115 3.04 9.44 13.59
CA SER A 115 2.74 10.44 14.62
C SER A 115 2.47 9.82 15.98
N LEU A 116 1.76 8.70 16.03
CA LEU A 116 1.51 7.97 17.27
C LEU A 116 2.79 7.31 17.80
N MET A 117 3.62 6.75 16.92
CA MET A 117 4.92 6.17 17.28
C MET A 117 5.88 7.20 17.88
N GLU A 118 6.02 8.37 17.24
CA GLU A 118 6.92 9.44 17.66
C GLU A 118 6.38 10.22 18.88
N GLY A 119 5.06 10.45 18.92
CA GLY A 119 4.46 11.36 19.90
C GLY A 119 3.83 10.73 21.13
N HIS A 120 3.46 9.43 21.07
CA HIS A 120 2.64 8.83 22.12
C HIS A 120 3.16 7.51 22.68
N TRP A 121 3.71 6.64 21.83
CA TRP A 121 4.02 5.25 22.23
C TRP A 121 5.48 5.02 22.63
N GLY A 122 6.36 6.04 22.51
CA GLY A 122 7.80 5.87 22.74
C GLY A 122 8.45 4.88 21.77
N MET A 123 7.88 4.73 20.57
CA MET A 123 8.38 3.85 19.52
C MET A 123 9.22 4.58 18.47
N GLY A 124 9.35 5.90 18.62
CA GLY A 124 10.14 6.77 17.75
C GLY A 124 11.57 6.99 18.25
N SER A 125 12.09 8.17 17.95
CA SER A 125 13.43 8.62 18.34
C SER A 125 13.51 9.15 19.78
N THR A 126 12.36 9.41 20.44
CA THR A 126 12.26 9.88 21.82
C THR A 126 11.35 8.99 22.66
N ILE A 127 11.63 8.96 23.99
CA ILE A 127 10.83 8.19 24.94
C ILE A 127 9.72 9.01 25.59
N SER A 128 9.67 10.32 25.36
CA SER A 128 8.66 11.20 25.94
C SER A 128 7.34 11.13 25.19
N SER A 129 6.23 11.10 25.99
CA SER A 129 4.89 11.15 25.41
C SER A 129 4.35 12.58 25.41
N HIS A 130 4.06 13.11 24.22
CA HIS A 130 3.44 14.43 24.06
C HIS A 130 2.00 14.50 24.59
N ALA A 131 1.34 13.36 24.78
CA ALA A 131 0.03 13.31 25.43
C ALA A 131 0.08 13.78 26.89
N SER A 132 1.21 13.57 27.59
CA SER A 132 1.42 14.02 28.95
C SER A 132 1.56 15.53 29.06
N ASN A 133 2.21 16.17 28.08
CA ASN A 133 2.44 17.63 28.07
C ASN A 133 1.11 18.40 28.06
N ARG A 134 0.10 17.94 27.34
CA ARG A 134 -1.25 18.55 27.35
C ARG A 134 -1.98 18.46 28.67
N ARG A 135 -1.71 17.44 29.49
CA ARG A 135 -2.35 17.27 30.81
C ARG A 135 -1.79 18.22 31.87
N PHE A 136 -0.52 18.62 31.76
CA PHE A 136 0.11 19.57 32.67
C PHE A 136 -0.30 21.02 32.39
N GLU A 137 -0.86 21.32 31.21
CA GLU A 137 -1.33 22.66 30.85
C GLU A 137 -2.71 23.00 31.46
N VAL A 138 -3.48 22.01 31.87
CA VAL A 138 -4.86 22.17 32.43
C VAL A 138 -4.79 22.51 33.92
N GLY A 139 -4.04 23.48 34.36
CA GLY A 139 -4.00 23.84 35.79
C GLY A 139 -3.21 25.06 36.14
N THR A 140 -2.55 25.73 35.22
CA THR A 140 -1.77 26.93 35.51
C THR A 140 -2.53 28.19 35.08
N PRO A 141 -3.11 28.98 36.00
CA PRO A 141 -3.63 30.31 35.69
C PRO A 141 -2.45 31.23 35.39
N GLY A 142 -2.36 31.73 34.15
CA GLY A 142 -1.33 32.70 33.77
C GLY A 142 -0.52 32.28 32.54
N GLY A 143 -1.20 31.94 31.42
CA GLY A 143 -0.57 31.69 30.12
C GLY A 143 0.00 32.96 29.51
N GLY A 144 1.30 33.22 29.72
CA GLY A 144 2.02 34.31 29.10
C GLY A 144 2.45 34.01 27.65
N LYS A 145 2.72 35.04 26.88
CA LYS A 145 3.13 35.04 25.45
C LYS A 145 4.38 34.19 25.07
N GLY A 146 5.04 33.51 26.01
CA GLY A 146 6.15 32.59 25.76
C GLY A 146 5.73 31.18 25.33
N LYS A 147 4.54 30.71 25.76
CA LYS A 147 4.06 29.35 25.50
C LYS A 147 3.83 29.04 24.01
N ASP A 148 3.41 30.02 23.21
CA ASP A 148 3.16 29.85 21.78
C ASP A 148 4.43 29.63 20.94
N ALA A 149 5.58 30.08 21.42
CA ALA A 149 6.86 29.88 20.74
C ALA A 149 7.42 28.48 21.02
N ASP A 150 7.43 28.07 22.29
CA ASP A 150 7.90 26.76 22.74
C ASP A 150 7.01 25.63 22.16
N ASP A 151 5.70 25.84 22.11
CA ASP A 151 4.74 24.89 21.54
C ASP A 151 4.93 24.75 20.02
N ARG A 152 5.27 25.83 19.33
CA ARG A 152 5.59 25.81 17.89
C ARG A 152 6.91 25.08 17.62
N GLU A 153 7.93 25.30 18.41
CA GLU A 153 9.22 24.61 18.27
C GLU A 153 9.08 23.11 18.53
N LEU A 154 8.33 22.73 19.58
CA LEU A 154 8.03 21.32 19.88
C LEU A 154 7.27 20.63 18.76
N ARG A 155 6.24 21.28 18.20
CA ARG A 155 5.47 20.75 17.07
C ARG A 155 6.34 20.60 15.83
N ARG A 156 7.21 21.55 15.54
CA ARG A 156 8.15 21.49 14.43
C ARG A 156 9.12 20.31 14.60
N ALA A 157 9.73 20.18 15.77
CA ALA A 157 10.64 19.08 16.07
C ALA A 157 9.96 17.70 15.98
N LEU A 158 8.67 17.60 16.34
CA LEU A 158 7.88 16.37 16.15
C LEU A 158 7.61 16.12 14.66
N SER A 159 7.23 17.15 13.91
CA SER A 159 6.97 17.05 12.47
C SER A 159 8.23 16.61 11.71
N ASP A 160 9.38 17.17 12.03
CA ASP A 160 10.65 16.82 11.41
C ASP A 160 11.00 15.33 11.66
N ARG A 161 10.79 14.82 12.89
CA ARG A 161 11.00 13.41 13.22
C ARG A 161 10.03 12.45 12.50
N ILE A 162 8.76 12.86 12.35
CA ILE A 162 7.77 12.09 11.60
C ILE A 162 8.21 11.99 10.14
N GLU A 163 8.63 13.09 9.54
CA GLU A 163 9.10 13.14 8.16
C GLU A 163 10.37 12.30 7.94
N ASP A 164 11.33 12.37 8.86
CA ASP A 164 12.55 11.55 8.83
C ASP A 164 12.21 10.04 8.88
N ASN A 165 11.27 9.65 9.76
CA ASN A 165 10.81 8.27 9.88
C ASN A 165 10.11 7.77 8.61
N LEU A 166 9.20 8.59 8.07
CA LEU A 166 8.49 8.27 6.82
C LEU A 166 9.45 8.19 5.63
N THR A 167 10.40 9.11 5.52
CA THR A 167 11.43 9.11 4.47
C THR A 167 12.26 7.84 4.51
N HIS A 168 12.74 7.44 5.69
CA HIS A 168 13.51 6.21 5.86
C HIS A 168 12.69 4.96 5.47
N LEU A 169 11.42 4.91 5.86
CA LEU A 169 10.55 3.79 5.52
C LEU A 169 10.14 3.80 4.04
N LEU A 170 10.00 4.97 3.42
CA LEU A 170 9.77 5.10 1.98
C LEU A 170 10.96 4.52 1.16
N GLU A 171 12.19 4.90 1.51
CA GLU A 171 13.40 4.34 0.88
C GLU A 171 13.46 2.81 1.02
N LYS A 172 13.05 2.29 2.18
CA LYS A 172 12.97 0.84 2.40
C LYS A 172 11.89 0.18 1.53
N ALA A 173 10.71 0.81 1.39
CA ALA A 173 9.65 0.34 0.51
C ALA A 173 10.09 0.34 -0.95
N GLU A 174 10.75 1.41 -1.43
CA GLU A 174 11.32 1.46 -2.79
C GLU A 174 12.33 0.33 -3.05
N ASN A 175 13.22 0.06 -2.10
CA ASN A 175 14.19 -1.01 -2.23
C ASN A 175 13.53 -2.39 -2.27
N LEU A 176 12.51 -2.64 -1.44
CA LEU A 176 11.73 -3.86 -1.48
C LEU A 176 11.00 -4.04 -2.81
N LEU A 177 10.38 -2.98 -3.34
CA LEU A 177 9.70 -3.04 -4.63
C LEU A 177 10.68 -3.27 -5.79
N LYS A 178 11.87 -2.65 -5.76
CA LYS A 178 12.94 -2.93 -6.75
C LYS A 178 13.33 -4.40 -6.77
N GLN A 179 13.47 -5.02 -5.60
CA GLN A 179 13.81 -6.44 -5.47
C GLN A 179 12.68 -7.38 -5.90
N ASN A 180 11.42 -6.92 -5.80
CA ASN A 180 10.23 -7.71 -6.09
C ASN A 180 9.45 -7.17 -7.31
N ARG A 181 10.16 -6.50 -8.25
CA ARG A 181 9.52 -5.91 -9.44
C ARG A 181 8.74 -6.94 -10.26
N ARG A 182 9.29 -8.15 -10.40
CA ARG A 182 8.66 -9.24 -11.15
C ARG A 182 7.35 -9.67 -10.52
N GLU A 183 7.33 -9.82 -9.21
CA GLU A 183 6.16 -10.21 -8.43
C GLU A 183 5.06 -9.15 -8.48
N VAL A 184 5.43 -7.87 -8.44
CA VAL A 184 4.48 -6.77 -8.58
C VAL A 184 3.80 -6.81 -9.96
N LEU A 185 4.57 -6.95 -11.05
CA LEU A 185 3.99 -7.01 -12.39
C LEU A 185 3.17 -8.28 -12.62
N ALA A 186 3.60 -9.42 -12.08
CA ALA A 186 2.84 -10.66 -12.12
C ALA A 186 1.49 -10.52 -11.40
N LEU A 187 1.50 -9.93 -10.21
CA LEU A 187 0.27 -9.74 -9.44
C LEU A 187 -0.64 -8.65 -10.05
N ALA A 188 -0.08 -7.58 -10.57
CA ALA A 188 -0.85 -6.56 -11.30
C ALA A 188 -1.57 -7.18 -12.51
N HIS A 189 -0.86 -8.00 -13.31
CA HIS A 189 -1.46 -8.74 -14.42
C HIS A 189 -2.56 -9.70 -13.95
N ALA A 190 -2.35 -10.43 -12.85
CA ALA A 190 -3.36 -11.32 -12.29
C ALA A 190 -4.60 -10.54 -11.80
N LEU A 191 -4.41 -9.39 -11.15
CA LEU A 191 -5.52 -8.52 -10.73
C LEU A 191 -6.29 -7.96 -11.94
N GLU A 192 -5.63 -7.57 -13.01
CA GLU A 192 -6.32 -7.16 -14.25
C GLU A 192 -7.12 -8.31 -14.87
N THR A 193 -6.63 -9.54 -14.76
CA THR A 193 -7.28 -10.74 -15.31
C THR A 193 -8.48 -11.19 -14.47
N TYR A 194 -8.33 -11.29 -13.16
CA TYR A 194 -9.31 -11.89 -12.26
C TYR A 194 -10.14 -10.88 -11.46
N LYS A 195 -9.75 -9.60 -11.45
CA LYS A 195 -10.33 -8.48 -10.71
C LYS A 195 -10.17 -8.57 -9.20
N THR A 196 -10.45 -9.73 -8.62
CA THR A 196 -10.37 -9.98 -7.17
C THR A 196 -9.73 -11.34 -6.93
N LEU A 197 -8.74 -11.36 -6.06
CA LEU A 197 -8.00 -12.56 -5.66
C LEU A 197 -8.06 -12.74 -4.14
N PRO A 198 -8.38 -13.96 -3.64
CA PRO A 198 -8.19 -14.27 -2.22
C PRO A 198 -6.71 -14.31 -1.88
N GLY A 199 -6.38 -14.14 -0.60
CA GLY A 199 -4.98 -14.05 -0.14
C GLY A 199 -4.13 -15.25 -0.50
N GLU A 200 -4.71 -16.45 -0.52
CA GLU A 200 -4.02 -17.68 -0.94
C GLU A 200 -3.60 -17.63 -2.43
N ASP A 201 -4.45 -17.05 -3.30
CA ASP A 201 -4.14 -16.88 -4.71
C ASP A 201 -3.13 -15.72 -4.93
N VAL A 202 -3.19 -14.66 -4.10
CA VAL A 202 -2.15 -13.61 -4.09
C VAL A 202 -0.79 -14.24 -3.79
N ALA A 203 -0.69 -15.07 -2.75
CA ALA A 203 0.54 -15.77 -2.40
C ALA A 203 0.99 -16.74 -3.51
N ALA A 204 0.04 -17.48 -4.12
CA ALA A 204 0.32 -18.40 -5.23
C ALA A 204 0.91 -17.67 -6.45
N VAL A 205 0.38 -16.50 -6.82
CA VAL A 205 0.94 -15.67 -7.91
C VAL A 205 2.36 -15.19 -7.56
N ILE A 206 2.56 -14.67 -6.36
CA ILE A 206 3.88 -14.17 -5.90
C ILE A 206 4.93 -15.29 -5.89
N ASN A 207 4.55 -16.49 -5.49
CA ASN A 207 5.46 -17.65 -5.38
C ASN A 207 5.52 -18.50 -6.67
N CYS A 208 4.85 -18.10 -7.74
CA CYS A 208 4.75 -18.88 -8.99
C CYS A 208 4.16 -20.29 -8.78
N GLU A 209 3.20 -20.42 -7.89
CA GLU A 209 2.51 -21.66 -7.55
C GLU A 209 1.10 -21.69 -8.15
N LYS A 210 0.46 -22.85 -8.11
CA LYS A 210 -0.93 -22.97 -8.55
C LYS A 210 -1.89 -22.64 -7.40
N GLY A 211 -2.65 -21.58 -7.55
CA GLY A 211 -3.76 -21.22 -6.67
C GLY A 211 -5.07 -21.93 -7.03
N ALA A 212 -6.11 -21.62 -6.28
CA ALA A 212 -7.46 -22.15 -6.49
C ALA A 212 -8.18 -21.46 -7.65
N ILE A 213 -7.97 -20.16 -7.83
CA ILE A 213 -8.57 -19.30 -8.85
C ILE A 213 -7.51 -18.91 -9.88
N ALA A 214 -6.36 -18.38 -9.41
CA ALA A 214 -5.27 -17.94 -10.26
C ALA A 214 -4.16 -18.99 -10.31
N ASP A 215 -3.72 -19.33 -11.53
CA ASP A 215 -2.53 -20.14 -11.72
C ASP A 215 -1.29 -19.21 -11.76
N GLY A 216 -0.43 -19.29 -10.74
CA GLY A 216 0.82 -18.52 -10.66
C GLY A 216 1.95 -19.10 -11.50
N LYS A 217 1.87 -20.37 -11.96
CA LYS A 217 2.95 -21.02 -12.71
C LYS A 217 3.37 -20.31 -14.00
N PRO A 218 2.48 -19.70 -14.79
CA PRO A 218 2.87 -18.90 -15.96
C PRO A 218 3.90 -17.83 -15.66
N TYR A 219 3.83 -17.21 -14.49
CA TYR A 219 4.74 -16.13 -14.10
C TYR A 219 6.18 -16.59 -13.77
N ALA A 220 6.43 -17.92 -13.69
CA ALA A 220 7.78 -18.47 -13.64
C ALA A 220 8.51 -18.38 -15.01
N HIS A 221 7.77 -18.27 -16.11
CA HIS A 221 8.33 -18.25 -17.47
C HIS A 221 8.78 -16.85 -17.86
N ASP A 222 10.07 -16.70 -18.22
CA ASP A 222 10.65 -15.42 -18.61
C ASP A 222 10.05 -14.85 -19.90
N SER A 223 9.61 -15.70 -20.83
CA SER A 223 8.93 -15.27 -22.05
C SER A 223 7.63 -14.54 -21.73
N PHE A 224 6.81 -15.11 -20.87
CA PHE A 224 5.54 -14.49 -20.49
C PHE A 224 5.75 -13.21 -19.67
N MET A 225 6.74 -13.20 -18.78
CA MET A 225 7.07 -11.99 -18.03
C MET A 225 7.59 -10.86 -18.92
N LYS A 226 8.25 -11.17 -20.05
CA LYS A 226 8.62 -10.15 -21.05
C LYS A 226 7.38 -9.53 -21.71
N GLU A 227 6.38 -10.33 -22.06
CA GLU A 227 5.12 -9.81 -22.62
C GLU A 227 4.40 -8.90 -21.63
N ILE A 228 4.38 -9.26 -20.35
CA ILE A 228 3.82 -8.43 -19.26
C ILE A 228 4.61 -7.12 -19.11
N GLU A 229 5.94 -7.16 -19.16
CA GLU A 229 6.78 -5.96 -19.10
C GLU A 229 6.56 -5.04 -20.32
N GLU A 230 6.38 -5.60 -21.52
CA GLU A 230 6.05 -4.84 -22.72
C GLU A 230 4.68 -4.18 -22.62
N TYR A 231 3.69 -4.93 -22.10
CA TYR A 231 2.36 -4.39 -21.80
C TYR A 231 2.42 -3.26 -20.78
N HIS A 232 3.17 -3.45 -19.69
CA HIS A 232 3.38 -2.39 -18.69
C HIS A 232 3.96 -1.12 -19.33
N LYS A 233 5.00 -1.23 -20.16
CA LYS A 233 5.59 -0.08 -20.86
C LYS A 233 4.60 0.61 -21.79
N ALA A 234 3.76 -0.16 -22.47
CA ALA A 234 2.70 0.39 -23.31
C ALA A 234 1.66 1.15 -22.49
N CYS A 235 1.29 0.63 -21.30
CA CYS A 235 0.38 1.31 -20.37
C CYS A 235 0.98 2.61 -19.81
N VAL A 236 2.27 2.62 -19.45
CA VAL A 236 2.98 3.84 -19.01
C VAL A 236 3.00 4.90 -20.12
N SER A 237 3.29 4.49 -21.35
CA SER A 237 3.27 5.39 -22.51
C SER A 237 1.87 5.93 -22.79
N ALA A 238 0.85 5.08 -22.70
CA ALA A 238 -0.55 5.43 -22.84
C ALA A 238 -1.02 6.41 -21.75
N HIS A 239 -0.57 6.19 -20.51
CA HIS A 239 -0.84 7.10 -19.38
C HIS A 239 -0.33 8.51 -19.70
N LYS A 240 0.94 8.65 -20.09
CA LYS A 240 1.55 9.95 -20.44
C LYS A 240 0.87 10.62 -21.65
N ALA A 241 0.43 9.83 -22.61
CA ALA A 241 -0.21 10.31 -23.83
C ALA A 241 -1.72 10.54 -23.70
N HIS A 242 -2.32 10.20 -22.57
CA HIS A 242 -3.78 10.18 -22.33
C HIS A 242 -4.57 9.36 -23.38
N LYS A 243 -4.00 8.21 -23.79
CA LYS A 243 -4.56 7.31 -24.82
C LYS A 243 -4.78 5.90 -24.26
N ALA A 244 -5.44 5.05 -25.02
CA ALA A 244 -5.49 3.62 -24.72
C ALA A 244 -4.12 2.97 -24.99
N PRO A 245 -3.73 1.90 -24.24
CA PRO A 245 -2.53 1.14 -24.55
C PRO A 245 -2.64 0.48 -25.94
N GLU A 246 -1.51 0.45 -26.66
CA GLU A 246 -1.46 -0.13 -28.02
C GLU A 246 -1.43 -1.66 -28.01
N ILE A 247 -1.13 -2.27 -26.88
CA ILE A 247 -0.99 -3.72 -26.71
C ILE A 247 -2.10 -4.20 -25.75
N PRO A 248 -2.84 -5.25 -26.09
CA PRO A 248 -3.84 -5.84 -25.20
C PRO A 248 -3.18 -6.55 -24.01
N LEU A 249 -3.94 -6.76 -22.93
CA LEU A 249 -3.50 -7.54 -21.79
C LEU A 249 -3.01 -8.93 -22.25
N PRO A 250 -1.76 -9.33 -21.95
CA PRO A 250 -1.21 -10.61 -22.36
C PRO A 250 -2.05 -11.79 -21.87
N ARG A 251 -2.04 -12.89 -22.64
CA ARG A 251 -2.66 -14.16 -22.25
C ARG A 251 -1.64 -15.26 -22.35
N TYR A 252 -1.48 -16.02 -21.27
CA TYR A 252 -0.61 -17.19 -21.34
C TYR A 252 -1.23 -18.27 -22.21
N ASN A 253 -0.56 -18.58 -23.31
CA ASN A 253 -0.91 -19.70 -24.18
C ASN A 253 0.02 -20.86 -23.83
N SER A 254 -0.53 -21.89 -23.15
CA SER A 254 0.18 -23.11 -22.76
C SER A 254 0.55 -23.98 -23.95
#